data_e4f0cfb3d3b312f2891317f01a5a7ead
#
_entry.id   e4f0cfb3d3b312f2891317f01a5a7ead
#
_cell.length_a   1.000
_cell.length_b   1.000
_cell.length_c   1.000
_cell.angle_alpha   90.00
_cell.angle_beta   90.00
_cell.angle_gamma   90.00
#
_symmetry.space_group_name_H-M   'P 1'
#
loop_
_entity.id
_entity.type
_entity.pdbx_description
1 polymer ?
#
loop_
_entity_poly.entity_id
_entity_poly.type
_entity_poly.pdbx_seq_one_letter_code
_entity_poly.pdbx_strand_id
1 'polypeptide(L)'
;MSSTPPTPPREVRVTDYARRVARRWYIVVACVVIAVGLVFLHKVSGSTNQATATASVYLGQPLAAGGGPIPQTPQSNSGIAVTFVKSTPTLANAAKASGLTAKRLQGHVSVLVSSASAGGTAGSASKATGGAPTISITVEGPWSRQRVQAATESLANSLIGFENRYTDIKRRQLKARITAEQAEVKQLQAAVDRANAALQEVDRSSLSSTEKVAASASWGQILATSTQQLGDVSTQLPNDQIALAGVDAIESAQMISDAQGRQVSAVRRRSTFVVAAFIGFIVGVGLALLWDELRARRGAGGAAA
;
A
#
# COMPACT_ATOMS: atom_id res chain seq x y z
N MET A 1 58.81 -0.94 68.56
CA MET A 1 57.64 -1.08 67.74
C MET A 1 58.02 -0.77 66.30
N SER A 2 58.35 -1.79 65.48
CA SER A 2 58.74 -1.62 64.08
C SER A 2 57.51 -1.74 63.21
N SER A 3 57.01 -0.64 62.61
CA SER A 3 55.96 -0.59 61.67
C SER A 3 56.51 -0.99 60.30
N THR A 4 56.11 -2.17 59.83
CA THR A 4 56.38 -2.64 58.46
C THR A 4 55.56 -1.76 57.48
N PRO A 5 56.17 -1.17 56.43
CA PRO A 5 55.44 -0.34 55.46
C PRO A 5 54.46 -1.17 54.64
N PRO A 6 53.31 -0.63 54.29
CA PRO A 6 52.31 -1.35 53.48
C PRO A 6 52.91 -1.64 52.11
N THR A 7 52.81 -2.90 51.69
CA THR A 7 53.20 -3.37 50.35
C THR A 7 52.33 -2.66 49.27
N PRO A 8 52.96 -2.00 48.29
CA PRO A 8 52.16 -1.32 47.24
C PRO A 8 51.26 -2.32 46.44
N PRO A 9 50.09 -1.90 46.05
CA PRO A 9 49.16 -2.75 45.28
C PRO A 9 49.85 -3.19 43.99
N ARG A 10 49.88 -4.49 43.74
CA ARG A 10 50.49 -5.10 42.57
C ARG A 10 49.72 -4.66 41.33
N GLU A 11 50.31 -3.79 40.49
CA GLU A 11 49.72 -3.38 39.21
C GLU A 11 49.57 -4.61 38.30
N VAL A 12 48.32 -5.03 38.11
CA VAL A 12 47.99 -6.15 37.24
C VAL A 12 48.01 -5.65 35.79
N ARG A 13 49.06 -6.01 35.04
CA ARG A 13 49.22 -5.58 33.65
C ARG A 13 48.27 -6.36 32.75
N VAL A 14 47.64 -5.68 31.79
CA VAL A 14 46.73 -6.28 30.79
C VAL A 14 47.40 -7.45 30.04
N THR A 15 48.72 -7.41 29.88
CA THR A 15 49.52 -8.49 29.27
C THR A 15 49.46 -9.80 30.06
N ASP A 16 49.25 -9.78 31.40
CA ASP A 16 49.15 -10.99 32.21
C ASP A 16 47.82 -11.69 32.00
N TYR A 17 46.72 -10.93 31.79
CA TYR A 17 45.43 -11.48 31.41
C TYR A 17 45.48 -12.09 30.01
N ALA A 18 46.09 -11.40 29.05
CA ALA A 18 46.21 -11.92 27.68
C ALA A 18 46.99 -13.26 27.66
N ARG A 19 48.09 -13.37 28.44
CA ARG A 19 48.90 -14.62 28.53
C ARG A 19 48.09 -15.76 29.21
N ARG A 20 47.24 -15.47 30.19
CA ARG A 20 46.38 -16.45 30.86
C ARG A 20 45.30 -16.95 29.92
N VAL A 21 44.63 -16.05 29.18
CA VAL A 21 43.65 -16.41 28.16
C VAL A 21 44.28 -17.23 27.02
N ALA A 22 45.44 -16.83 26.52
CA ALA A 22 46.17 -17.55 25.49
C ALA A 22 46.55 -18.97 25.91
N ARG A 23 46.83 -19.21 27.20
CA ARG A 23 47.12 -20.55 27.72
C ARG A 23 45.86 -21.45 27.75
N ARG A 24 44.65 -20.85 27.73
CA ARG A 24 43.37 -21.54 27.83
C ARG A 24 42.46 -21.29 26.59
N TRP A 25 43.09 -20.92 25.47
CA TRP A 25 42.33 -20.57 24.24
C TRP A 25 41.30 -21.60 23.80
N TYR A 26 41.53 -22.91 24.11
CA TYR A 26 40.61 -23.99 23.81
C TYR A 26 39.25 -23.83 24.52
N ILE A 27 39.18 -23.23 25.73
CA ILE A 27 37.93 -22.96 26.45
C ILE A 27 37.15 -21.89 25.67
N VAL A 28 37.83 -20.83 25.22
CA VAL A 28 37.22 -19.74 24.45
C VAL A 28 36.65 -20.30 23.13
N VAL A 29 37.42 -21.10 22.40
CA VAL A 29 37.01 -21.73 21.17
C VAL A 29 35.81 -22.66 21.40
N ALA A 30 35.83 -23.50 22.45
CA ALA A 30 34.73 -24.37 22.79
C ALA A 30 33.43 -23.58 23.05
N CYS A 31 33.49 -22.47 23.82
CA CYS A 31 32.33 -21.60 24.05
C CYS A 31 31.78 -20.95 22.77
N VAL A 32 32.66 -20.49 21.89
CA VAL A 32 32.25 -19.94 20.57
C VAL A 32 31.59 -21.01 19.72
N VAL A 33 32.16 -22.21 19.63
CA VAL A 33 31.59 -23.31 18.86
C VAL A 33 30.23 -23.74 19.41
N ILE A 34 30.08 -23.81 20.75
CA ILE A 34 28.78 -24.14 21.39
C ILE A 34 27.77 -23.02 21.10
N ALA A 35 28.14 -21.74 21.25
CA ALA A 35 27.23 -20.63 20.99
C ALA A 35 26.77 -20.57 19.53
N VAL A 36 27.69 -20.76 18.58
CA VAL A 36 27.37 -20.84 17.15
C VAL A 36 26.56 -22.10 16.83
N GLY A 37 26.89 -23.24 17.43
CA GLY A 37 26.18 -24.50 17.27
C GLY A 37 24.73 -24.43 17.77
N LEU A 38 24.47 -23.81 18.93
CA LEU A 38 23.13 -23.59 19.46
C LEU A 38 22.28 -22.70 18.54
N VAL A 39 22.88 -21.61 18.01
CA VAL A 39 22.19 -20.76 17.04
C VAL A 39 21.90 -21.53 15.73
N PHE A 40 22.83 -22.37 15.30
CA PHE A 40 22.64 -23.22 14.12
C PHE A 40 21.51 -24.23 14.32
N LEU A 41 21.51 -24.96 15.43
CA LEU A 41 20.45 -25.92 15.77
C LEU A 41 19.07 -25.24 15.88
N HIS A 42 19.00 -24.10 16.55
CA HIS A 42 17.75 -23.35 16.70
C HIS A 42 17.24 -22.82 15.36
N LYS A 43 18.14 -22.45 14.43
CA LYS A 43 17.76 -21.96 13.09
C LYS A 43 17.46 -23.06 12.07
N VAL A 44 18.10 -24.19 12.15
CA VAL A 44 17.77 -25.34 11.28
C VAL A 44 16.38 -25.86 11.60
N SER A 45 15.98 -25.82 12.88
CA SER A 45 14.63 -26.21 13.33
C SER A 45 13.54 -25.17 13.00
N GLY A 46 13.90 -23.89 12.74
CA GLY A 46 12.96 -22.77 12.54
C GLY A 46 13.03 -22.04 11.19
N SER A 47 13.82 -22.54 10.23
CA SER A 47 13.99 -21.90 8.91
C SER A 47 12.81 -22.18 7.98
N THR A 48 11.65 -21.61 8.29
CA THR A 48 10.58 -21.49 7.30
C THR A 48 10.98 -20.40 6.29
N ASN A 49 11.09 -20.78 5.01
CA ASN A 49 11.24 -19.80 3.92
C ASN A 49 10.05 -18.86 3.97
N GLN A 50 10.28 -17.63 4.45
CA GLN A 50 9.24 -16.61 4.46
C GLN A 50 9.19 -15.97 3.08
N ALA A 51 8.01 -15.89 2.50
CA ALA A 51 7.74 -15.12 1.31
C ALA A 51 6.92 -13.90 1.68
N THR A 52 7.21 -12.78 1.02
CA THR A 52 6.47 -11.52 1.16
C THR A 52 6.00 -11.09 -0.21
N ALA A 53 4.78 -10.64 -0.33
CA ALA A 53 4.27 -9.96 -1.51
C ALA A 53 3.61 -8.66 -1.11
N THR A 54 3.82 -7.62 -1.91
CA THR A 54 3.23 -6.29 -1.70
C THR A 54 2.57 -5.83 -2.97
N ALA A 55 1.34 -5.33 -2.87
CA ALA A 55 0.62 -4.64 -3.92
C ALA A 55 0.25 -3.24 -3.44
N SER A 56 0.28 -2.26 -4.34
CA SER A 56 -0.10 -0.89 -4.05
C SER A 56 -1.33 -0.50 -4.85
N VAL A 57 -2.36 -0.04 -4.17
CA VAL A 57 -3.66 0.36 -4.73
C VAL A 57 -3.88 1.85 -4.49
N TYR A 58 -4.17 2.57 -5.55
CA TYR A 58 -4.69 3.92 -5.53
C TYR A 58 -6.20 3.86 -5.30
N LEU A 59 -6.72 4.57 -4.30
CA LEU A 59 -8.15 4.49 -3.93
C LEU A 59 -9.08 5.33 -4.83
N GLY A 60 -8.51 6.17 -5.68
CA GLY A 60 -9.29 7.16 -6.43
C GLY A 60 -9.57 8.42 -5.59
N GLN A 61 -9.91 9.51 -6.29
CA GLN A 61 -10.28 10.77 -5.68
C GLN A 61 -11.63 11.23 -6.24
N PRO A 62 -12.74 11.10 -5.48
CA PRO A 62 -14.04 11.56 -5.93
C PRO A 62 -14.03 13.05 -6.26
N LEU A 63 -14.57 13.40 -7.42
CA LEU A 63 -14.70 14.77 -7.88
C LEU A 63 -16.15 15.26 -7.75
N ALA A 64 -16.31 16.50 -7.31
CA ALA A 64 -17.60 17.20 -7.36
C ALA A 64 -18.02 17.43 -8.81
N ALA A 65 -19.31 17.69 -9.05
CA ALA A 65 -19.84 18.01 -10.38
C ALA A 65 -19.11 19.19 -11.05
N GLY A 66 -18.48 20.09 -10.30
CA GLY A 66 -17.64 21.19 -10.80
C GLY A 66 -16.15 20.87 -10.92
N GLY A 67 -15.73 19.60 -10.81
CA GLY A 67 -14.34 19.16 -11.00
C GLY A 67 -13.41 19.33 -9.79
N GLY A 68 -13.88 19.90 -8.67
CA GLY A 68 -13.11 20.01 -7.44
C GLY A 68 -13.08 18.70 -6.64
N PRO A 69 -12.00 18.42 -5.86
CA PRO A 69 -11.95 17.24 -5.01
C PRO A 69 -12.98 17.34 -3.89
N ILE A 70 -13.73 16.25 -3.66
CA ILE A 70 -14.63 16.15 -2.51
C ILE A 70 -13.81 15.66 -1.33
N PRO A 71 -13.67 16.43 -0.24
CA PRO A 71 -12.98 15.96 0.95
C PRO A 71 -13.79 14.86 1.60
N GLN A 72 -13.17 13.70 1.80
CA GLN A 72 -13.65 12.56 2.60
C GLN A 72 -15.05 12.02 2.25
N THR A 73 -15.11 11.30 1.15
CA THR A 73 -16.22 10.34 0.94
C THR A 73 -15.91 9.03 1.67
N PRO A 74 -16.92 8.19 1.97
CA PRO A 74 -16.67 6.84 2.51
C PRO A 74 -15.68 6.02 1.66
N GLN A 75 -15.67 6.24 0.34
CA GLN A 75 -14.80 5.57 -0.62
C GLN A 75 -13.34 6.05 -0.56
N SER A 76 -13.10 7.30 -0.25
CA SER A 76 -11.73 7.84 -0.07
C SER A 76 -11.22 7.70 1.37
N ASN A 77 -12.02 7.08 2.27
CA ASN A 77 -11.64 6.86 3.65
C ASN A 77 -10.74 5.63 3.78
N SER A 78 -9.45 5.89 3.91
CA SER A 78 -8.44 4.83 4.08
C SER A 78 -8.70 3.90 5.28
N GLY A 79 -9.37 4.38 6.33
CA GLY A 79 -9.75 3.55 7.48
C GLY A 79 -10.79 2.49 7.12
N ILE A 80 -11.77 2.84 6.28
CA ILE A 80 -12.78 1.89 5.76
C ILE A 80 -12.09 0.87 4.86
N ALA A 81 -11.23 1.31 3.97
CA ALA A 81 -10.48 0.44 3.07
C ALA A 81 -9.59 -0.57 3.84
N VAL A 82 -8.88 -0.12 4.88
CA VAL A 82 -8.10 -1.01 5.77
C VAL A 82 -9.01 -2.04 6.46
N THR A 83 -10.15 -1.60 6.99
CA THR A 83 -11.12 -2.48 7.65
C THR A 83 -11.70 -3.49 6.67
N PHE A 84 -12.01 -3.07 5.45
CA PHE A 84 -12.50 -3.95 4.38
C PHE A 84 -11.49 -5.04 4.03
N VAL A 85 -10.22 -4.69 3.80
CA VAL A 85 -9.15 -5.66 3.47
C VAL A 85 -8.99 -6.70 4.59
N LYS A 86 -9.11 -6.29 5.85
CA LYS A 86 -9.00 -7.18 7.02
C LYS A 86 -10.31 -7.89 7.38
N SER A 87 -11.39 -7.65 6.65
CA SER A 87 -12.68 -8.29 6.92
C SER A 87 -12.66 -9.80 6.62
N THR A 88 -13.41 -10.55 7.38
CA THR A 88 -13.50 -12.01 7.24
C THR A 88 -13.85 -12.47 5.82
N PRO A 89 -14.86 -11.86 5.12
CA PRO A 89 -15.20 -12.27 3.76
C PRO A 89 -14.09 -12.00 2.76
N THR A 90 -13.38 -10.87 2.87
CA THR A 90 -12.26 -10.52 1.98
C THR A 90 -11.09 -11.47 2.18
N LEU A 91 -10.74 -11.76 3.45
CA LEU A 91 -9.70 -12.74 3.79
C LEU A 91 -10.08 -14.16 3.33
N ALA A 92 -11.36 -14.55 3.40
CA ALA A 92 -11.82 -15.85 2.92
C ALA A 92 -11.67 -15.98 1.39
N ASN A 93 -11.99 -14.94 0.64
CA ASN A 93 -11.78 -14.91 -0.81
C ASN A 93 -10.30 -15.01 -1.19
N ALA A 94 -9.45 -14.26 -0.51
CA ALA A 94 -8.00 -14.30 -0.72
C ALA A 94 -7.39 -15.66 -0.33
N ALA A 95 -7.89 -16.24 0.75
CA ALA A 95 -7.50 -17.58 1.20
C ALA A 95 -7.86 -18.65 0.15
N LYS A 96 -9.07 -18.57 -0.42
CA LYS A 96 -9.52 -19.47 -1.48
C LYS A 96 -8.64 -19.33 -2.73
N ALA A 97 -8.34 -18.10 -3.16
CA ALA A 97 -7.50 -17.84 -4.34
C ALA A 97 -6.05 -18.35 -4.18
N SER A 98 -5.51 -18.32 -2.94
CA SER A 98 -4.13 -18.73 -2.64
C SER A 98 -3.99 -20.17 -2.17
N GLY A 99 -5.09 -20.91 -1.96
CA GLY A 99 -5.10 -22.23 -1.35
C GLY A 99 -4.66 -22.23 0.11
N LEU A 100 -4.95 -21.14 0.83
CA LEU A 100 -4.67 -20.97 2.27
C LEU A 100 -5.97 -21.00 3.07
N THR A 101 -5.87 -20.92 4.39
CA THR A 101 -7.05 -20.76 5.27
C THR A 101 -7.12 -19.31 5.73
N ALA A 102 -8.34 -18.75 5.83
CA ALA A 102 -8.56 -17.36 6.23
C ALA A 102 -7.96 -17.06 7.63
N LYS A 103 -8.06 -18.00 8.56
CA LYS A 103 -7.50 -17.89 9.92
C LYS A 103 -5.97 -17.74 9.90
N ARG A 104 -5.28 -18.47 9.02
CA ARG A 104 -3.82 -18.34 8.86
C ARG A 104 -3.44 -17.01 8.20
N LEU A 105 -4.24 -16.57 7.23
CA LEU A 105 -3.96 -15.33 6.51
C LEU A 105 -4.14 -14.08 7.40
N GLN A 106 -5.12 -14.09 8.31
CA GLN A 106 -5.49 -12.94 9.14
C GLN A 106 -4.31 -12.36 9.94
N GLY A 107 -3.42 -13.20 10.49
CA GLY A 107 -2.23 -12.74 11.25
C GLY A 107 -1.04 -12.29 10.38
N HIS A 108 -1.15 -12.43 9.06
CA HIS A 108 -0.05 -12.25 8.12
C HIS A 108 -0.30 -11.16 7.07
N VAL A 109 -1.40 -10.42 7.21
CA VAL A 109 -1.77 -9.28 6.33
C VAL A 109 -1.48 -7.98 7.05
N SER A 110 -0.59 -7.19 6.51
CA SER A 110 -0.34 -5.81 6.90
C SER A 110 -0.83 -4.85 5.83
N VAL A 111 -1.46 -3.75 6.28
CA VAL A 111 -2.00 -2.71 5.40
C VAL A 111 -1.43 -1.38 5.85
N LEU A 112 -0.71 -0.72 4.97
CA LEU A 112 -0.13 0.60 5.20
C LEU A 112 -0.83 1.61 4.30
N VAL A 113 -1.21 2.73 4.89
CA VAL A 113 -1.78 3.88 4.17
C VAL A 113 -0.68 4.90 3.97
N SER A 114 -0.42 5.27 2.73
CA SER A 114 0.43 6.41 2.39
C SER A 114 -0.42 7.46 1.69
N SER A 115 -0.60 8.62 2.31
CA SER A 115 -1.08 9.80 1.60
C SER A 115 0.08 10.32 0.75
N ALA A 116 -0.11 10.40 -0.57
CA ALA A 116 0.85 11.05 -1.45
C ALA A 116 0.89 12.55 -1.10
N SER A 117 1.77 12.92 -0.19
CA SER A 117 2.19 14.30 -0.02
C SER A 117 3.07 14.63 -1.21
N ALA A 118 2.58 15.42 -2.14
CA ALA A 118 3.40 15.92 -3.24
C ALA A 118 4.58 16.70 -2.64
N GLY A 119 5.78 16.11 -2.69
CA GLY A 119 7.07 16.80 -2.49
C GLY A 119 7.30 17.33 -1.07
N GLY A 120 7.64 16.45 -0.12
CA GLY A 120 8.14 16.88 1.20
C GLY A 120 9.03 15.80 1.79
N THR A 121 10.28 16.15 2.07
CA THR A 121 11.23 15.36 2.86
C THR A 121 10.60 14.82 4.14
N ALA A 122 10.85 13.56 4.42
CA ALA A 122 10.42 12.86 5.62
C ALA A 122 10.74 13.69 6.90
N GLY A 123 9.71 14.25 7.55
CA GLY A 123 9.95 14.94 8.81
C GLY A 123 8.84 15.83 9.37
N SER A 124 7.75 16.06 8.69
CA SER A 124 6.67 16.90 9.23
C SER A 124 5.31 16.28 8.97
N ALA A 125 4.54 16.06 10.03
CA ALA A 125 3.11 15.73 9.97
C ALA A 125 2.34 16.95 9.45
N SER A 126 2.50 17.27 8.16
CA SER A 126 1.73 18.30 7.47
C SER A 126 0.36 17.73 7.15
N LYS A 127 -0.69 18.42 7.57
CA LYS A 127 -2.08 18.23 7.16
C LYS A 127 -2.11 18.03 5.64
N ALA A 128 -2.35 16.79 5.19
CA ALA A 128 -2.34 16.41 3.78
C ALA A 128 -3.47 17.14 3.06
N THR A 129 -3.10 18.14 2.28
CA THR A 129 -3.99 18.82 1.37
C THR A 129 -3.99 18.02 0.04
N GLY A 130 -5.01 17.16 -0.14
CA GLY A 130 -5.52 16.87 -1.48
C GLY A 130 -4.90 15.77 -2.33
N GLY A 131 -4.01 14.91 -1.82
CA GLY A 131 -3.58 13.72 -2.56
C GLY A 131 -4.46 12.50 -2.23
N ALA A 132 -4.96 11.77 -3.25
CA ALA A 132 -5.70 10.56 -2.99
C ALA A 132 -4.81 9.52 -2.29
N PRO A 133 -5.33 8.82 -1.27
CA PRO A 133 -4.53 7.89 -0.49
C PRO A 133 -4.18 6.65 -1.32
N THR A 134 -2.95 6.21 -1.17
CA THR A 134 -2.46 4.93 -1.70
C THR A 134 -2.40 3.92 -0.55
N ILE A 135 -2.91 2.72 -0.79
CA ILE A 135 -2.85 1.62 0.17
C ILE A 135 -1.87 0.57 -0.32
N SER A 136 -0.89 0.25 0.52
CA SER A 136 0.02 -0.88 0.30
C SER A 136 -0.44 -2.07 1.13
N ILE A 137 -0.81 -3.16 0.47
CA ILE A 137 -1.23 -4.42 1.07
C ILE A 137 -0.04 -5.36 1.00
N THR A 138 0.44 -5.81 2.15
CA THR A 138 1.55 -6.76 2.25
C THR A 138 1.08 -8.03 2.93
N VAL A 139 1.33 -9.16 2.29
CA VAL A 139 1.14 -10.49 2.87
C VAL A 139 2.51 -11.11 3.09
N GLU A 140 2.77 -11.58 4.30
CA GLU A 140 4.03 -12.23 4.68
C GLU A 140 3.75 -13.54 5.39
N GLY A 141 4.48 -14.61 5.04
CA GLY A 141 4.29 -15.88 5.74
C GLY A 141 5.17 -17.03 5.24
N PRO A 142 5.09 -18.18 5.95
CA PRO A 142 5.89 -19.37 5.67
C PRO A 142 5.31 -20.17 4.49
N TRP A 143 4.89 -19.51 3.44
CA TRP A 143 4.26 -20.13 2.27
C TRP A 143 5.14 -19.95 1.02
N SER A 144 4.75 -20.61 -0.08
CA SER A 144 5.42 -20.40 -1.36
C SER A 144 5.16 -18.97 -1.87
N ARG A 145 6.12 -18.42 -2.61
CA ARG A 145 6.03 -17.12 -3.25
C ARG A 145 4.71 -16.94 -4.02
N GLN A 146 4.32 -17.97 -4.80
CA GLN A 146 3.09 -17.93 -5.60
C GLN A 146 1.82 -17.78 -4.75
N ARG A 147 1.74 -18.50 -3.63
CA ARG A 147 0.57 -18.40 -2.73
C ARG A 147 0.45 -17.02 -2.08
N VAL A 148 1.57 -16.46 -1.63
CA VAL A 148 1.60 -15.13 -1.02
C VAL A 148 1.23 -14.07 -2.07
N GLN A 149 1.75 -14.20 -3.28
CA GLN A 149 1.42 -13.33 -4.41
C GLN A 149 -0.08 -13.40 -4.75
N ALA A 150 -0.64 -14.60 -4.93
CA ALA A 150 -2.07 -14.78 -5.24
C ALA A 150 -2.99 -14.24 -4.13
N ALA A 151 -2.60 -14.41 -2.84
CA ALA A 151 -3.34 -13.82 -1.73
C ALA A 151 -3.35 -12.29 -1.79
N THR A 152 -2.17 -11.68 -2.02
CA THR A 152 -2.02 -10.22 -2.09
C THR A 152 -2.79 -9.64 -3.27
N GLU A 153 -2.69 -10.26 -4.44
CA GLU A 153 -3.42 -9.86 -5.64
C GLU A 153 -4.94 -9.96 -5.45
N SER A 154 -5.42 -11.05 -4.84
CA SER A 154 -6.84 -11.21 -4.53
C SER A 154 -7.36 -10.16 -3.54
N LEU A 155 -6.57 -9.79 -2.53
CA LEU A 155 -6.91 -8.71 -1.59
C LEU A 155 -6.96 -7.36 -2.30
N ALA A 156 -5.97 -7.05 -3.14
CA ALA A 156 -5.92 -5.81 -3.91
C ALA A 156 -7.11 -5.69 -4.88
N ASN A 157 -7.41 -6.74 -5.64
CA ASN A 157 -8.54 -6.77 -6.57
C ASN A 157 -9.90 -6.67 -5.85
N SER A 158 -10.03 -7.29 -4.66
CA SER A 158 -11.23 -7.16 -3.84
C SER A 158 -11.44 -5.73 -3.35
N LEU A 159 -10.35 -5.04 -2.96
CA LEU A 159 -10.38 -3.64 -2.56
C LEU A 159 -10.77 -2.75 -3.74
N ILE A 160 -10.15 -2.92 -4.90
CA ILE A 160 -10.48 -2.18 -6.12
C ILE A 160 -11.95 -2.37 -6.49
N GLY A 161 -12.46 -3.60 -6.45
CA GLY A 161 -13.86 -3.88 -6.73
C GLY A 161 -14.83 -3.26 -5.70
N PHE A 162 -14.41 -3.15 -4.44
CA PHE A 162 -15.19 -2.47 -3.40
C PHE A 162 -15.26 -0.96 -3.65
N GLU A 163 -14.13 -0.33 -3.88
CA GLU A 163 -14.00 1.11 -4.10
C GLU A 163 -14.70 1.55 -5.41
N ASN A 164 -14.60 0.75 -6.45
CA ASN A 164 -15.17 1.07 -7.76
C ASN A 164 -16.69 0.89 -7.86
N ARG A 165 -17.38 0.37 -6.86
CA ARG A 165 -18.84 0.21 -6.91
C ARG A 165 -19.58 1.53 -7.14
N TYR A 166 -19.16 2.59 -6.47
CA TYR A 166 -19.78 3.90 -6.63
C TYR A 166 -19.41 4.52 -7.98
N THR A 167 -18.16 4.47 -8.37
CA THR A 167 -17.70 5.00 -9.65
C THR A 167 -18.35 4.28 -10.83
N ASP A 168 -18.63 2.98 -10.71
CA ASP A 168 -19.37 2.20 -11.72
C ASP A 168 -20.83 2.64 -11.86
N ILE A 169 -21.49 3.01 -10.76
CA ILE A 169 -22.84 3.59 -10.81
C ILE A 169 -22.79 4.94 -11.50
N LYS A 170 -21.89 5.84 -11.08
CA LYS A 170 -21.70 7.17 -11.66
C LYS A 170 -21.38 7.08 -13.16
N ARG A 171 -20.47 6.19 -13.52
CA ARG A 171 -20.11 5.91 -14.92
C ARG A 171 -21.31 5.51 -15.77
N ARG A 172 -22.14 4.59 -15.27
CA ARG A 172 -23.36 4.16 -15.97
C ARG A 172 -24.36 5.30 -16.14
N GLN A 173 -24.56 6.11 -15.12
CA GLN A 173 -25.44 7.28 -15.17
C GLN A 173 -24.95 8.31 -16.19
N LEU A 174 -23.66 8.65 -16.18
CA LEU A 174 -23.07 9.58 -17.14
C LEU A 174 -23.18 9.06 -18.58
N LYS A 175 -22.88 7.78 -18.81
CA LYS A 175 -23.03 7.17 -20.15
C LYS A 175 -24.47 7.22 -20.65
N ALA A 176 -25.44 6.91 -19.79
CA ALA A 176 -26.86 6.96 -20.15
C ALA A 176 -27.29 8.40 -20.48
N ARG A 177 -26.81 9.39 -19.69
CA ARG A 177 -27.11 10.81 -19.92
C ARG A 177 -26.48 11.31 -21.22
N ILE A 178 -25.21 11.03 -21.49
CA ILE A 178 -24.53 11.36 -22.74
C ILE A 178 -25.29 10.77 -23.94
N THR A 179 -25.76 9.53 -23.84
CA THR A 179 -26.50 8.87 -24.90
C THR A 179 -27.85 9.58 -25.14
N ALA A 180 -28.55 9.99 -24.08
CA ALA A 180 -29.82 10.74 -24.17
C ALA A 180 -29.58 12.13 -24.78
N GLU A 181 -28.57 12.86 -24.35
CA GLU A 181 -28.21 14.19 -24.89
C GLU A 181 -27.84 14.11 -26.38
N GLN A 182 -27.09 13.09 -26.81
CA GLN A 182 -26.77 12.86 -28.21
C GLN A 182 -28.02 12.60 -29.07
N ALA A 183 -29.00 11.85 -28.52
CA ALA A 183 -30.26 11.62 -29.19
C ALA A 183 -31.10 12.91 -29.29
N GLU A 184 -31.12 13.71 -28.22
CA GLU A 184 -31.80 15.01 -28.18
C GLU A 184 -31.18 16.01 -29.16
N VAL A 185 -29.85 16.12 -29.25
CA VAL A 185 -29.18 16.94 -30.26
C VAL A 185 -29.63 16.58 -31.67
N LYS A 186 -29.70 15.28 -31.99
CA LYS A 186 -30.18 14.85 -33.32
C LYS A 186 -31.65 15.23 -33.58
N GLN A 187 -32.52 15.12 -32.56
CA GLN A 187 -33.93 15.49 -32.68
C GLN A 187 -34.10 17.00 -32.86
N LEU A 188 -33.34 17.80 -32.08
CA LEU A 188 -33.39 19.26 -32.19
C LEU A 188 -32.84 19.76 -33.53
N GLN A 189 -31.72 19.18 -34.02
CA GLN A 189 -31.23 19.45 -35.37
C GLN A 189 -32.27 19.16 -36.44
N ALA A 190 -32.93 17.99 -36.37
CA ALA A 190 -33.99 17.66 -37.31
C ALA A 190 -35.21 18.60 -37.18
N ALA A 191 -35.49 19.16 -35.99
CA ALA A 191 -36.53 20.16 -35.79
C ALA A 191 -36.13 21.50 -36.40
N VAL A 192 -34.91 21.94 -36.25
CA VAL A 192 -34.33 23.15 -36.85
C VAL A 192 -34.38 23.04 -38.38
N ASP A 193 -33.94 21.91 -38.94
CA ASP A 193 -33.97 21.70 -40.39
C ASP A 193 -35.37 21.73 -40.95
N ARG A 194 -36.34 21.09 -40.27
CA ARG A 194 -37.78 21.12 -40.67
C ARG A 194 -38.35 22.52 -40.59
N ALA A 195 -38.06 23.28 -39.53
CA ALA A 195 -38.52 24.66 -39.38
C ALA A 195 -37.96 25.56 -40.50
N ASN A 196 -36.68 25.42 -40.82
CA ASN A 196 -36.06 26.16 -41.94
C ASN A 196 -36.67 25.81 -43.30
N ALA A 197 -36.90 24.53 -43.57
CA ALA A 197 -37.56 24.10 -44.79
C ALA A 197 -38.99 24.64 -44.92
N ALA A 198 -39.74 24.60 -43.81
CA ALA A 198 -41.10 25.12 -43.75
C ALA A 198 -41.17 26.64 -43.97
N LEU A 199 -40.21 27.40 -43.39
CA LEU A 199 -40.09 28.86 -43.65
C LEU A 199 -39.83 29.16 -45.12
N GLN A 200 -38.96 28.41 -45.77
CA GLN A 200 -38.72 28.55 -47.22
C GLN A 200 -39.95 28.21 -48.07
N GLU A 201 -40.74 27.21 -47.65
CA GLU A 201 -41.99 26.86 -48.36
C GLU A 201 -43.07 27.91 -48.16
N VAL A 202 -43.21 28.50 -46.99
CA VAL A 202 -44.11 29.63 -46.71
C VAL A 202 -43.78 30.82 -47.60
N ASP A 203 -42.52 31.14 -47.79
CA ASP A 203 -42.09 32.24 -48.68
C ASP A 203 -42.48 32.01 -50.15
N ARG A 204 -42.38 30.76 -50.61
CA ARG A 204 -42.71 30.35 -51.99
C ARG A 204 -44.19 30.11 -52.23
N SER A 205 -44.99 30.01 -51.16
CA SER A 205 -46.44 29.68 -51.25
C SER A 205 -47.25 30.85 -51.83
N SER A 206 -48.47 30.53 -52.35
CA SER A 206 -49.41 31.50 -52.81
C SER A 206 -50.40 32.01 -51.72
N LEU A 207 -49.98 31.86 -50.43
CA LEU A 207 -50.76 32.33 -49.30
C LEU A 207 -50.84 33.88 -49.27
N SER A 208 -51.92 34.37 -48.64
CA SER A 208 -52.08 35.82 -48.43
C SER A 208 -50.98 36.33 -47.48
N SER A 209 -50.70 37.63 -47.54
CA SER A 209 -49.65 38.25 -46.70
C SER A 209 -49.88 38.01 -45.19
N THR A 210 -51.12 38.03 -44.74
CA THR A 210 -51.46 37.79 -43.33
C THR A 210 -51.23 36.33 -42.93
N GLU A 211 -51.58 35.37 -43.76
CA GLU A 211 -51.34 33.94 -43.55
C GLU A 211 -49.84 33.62 -43.54
N LYS A 212 -49.07 34.24 -44.44
CA LYS A 212 -47.58 34.12 -44.45
C LYS A 212 -46.98 34.60 -43.16
N VAL A 213 -47.40 35.75 -42.66
CA VAL A 213 -46.89 36.32 -41.41
C VAL A 213 -47.22 35.38 -40.23
N ALA A 214 -48.45 34.89 -40.15
CA ALA A 214 -48.84 33.97 -39.07
C ALA A 214 -48.05 32.63 -39.11
N ALA A 215 -47.92 32.04 -40.30
CA ALA A 215 -47.13 30.82 -40.48
C ALA A 215 -45.63 31.05 -40.20
N SER A 216 -45.03 32.12 -40.67
CA SER A 216 -43.64 32.46 -40.41
C SER A 216 -43.38 32.73 -38.93
N ALA A 217 -44.32 33.36 -38.20
CA ALA A 217 -44.21 33.58 -36.77
C ALA A 217 -44.22 32.24 -35.99
N SER A 218 -45.08 31.32 -36.36
CA SER A 218 -45.17 29.99 -35.73
C SER A 218 -43.88 29.19 -35.95
N TRP A 219 -43.41 29.09 -37.17
CA TRP A 219 -42.15 28.37 -37.49
C TRP A 219 -40.92 29.09 -36.92
N GLY A 220 -40.91 30.42 -36.91
CA GLY A 220 -39.88 31.20 -36.27
C GLY A 220 -39.75 30.94 -34.77
N GLN A 221 -40.90 30.77 -34.08
CA GLN A 221 -40.90 30.41 -32.65
C GLN A 221 -40.34 28.99 -32.42
N ILE A 222 -40.73 28.02 -33.24
CA ILE A 222 -40.18 26.65 -33.18
C ILE A 222 -38.66 26.68 -33.41
N LEU A 223 -38.21 27.40 -34.43
CA LEU A 223 -36.80 27.55 -34.76
C LEU A 223 -36.01 28.17 -33.59
N ALA A 224 -36.52 29.26 -33.03
CA ALA A 224 -35.85 29.93 -31.90
C ALA A 224 -35.74 29.01 -30.67
N THR A 225 -36.85 28.35 -30.31
CA THR A 225 -36.87 27.43 -29.15
C THR A 225 -35.95 26.22 -29.38
N SER A 226 -36.01 25.60 -30.55
CA SER A 226 -35.16 24.44 -30.87
C SER A 226 -33.68 24.85 -30.91
N THR A 227 -33.32 26.03 -31.42
CA THR A 227 -31.94 26.53 -31.45
C THR A 227 -31.42 26.83 -30.04
N GLN A 228 -32.25 27.42 -29.17
CA GLN A 228 -31.88 27.66 -27.78
C GLN A 228 -31.66 26.33 -27.04
N GLN A 229 -32.57 25.38 -27.15
CA GLN A 229 -32.41 24.04 -26.54
C GLN A 229 -31.16 23.32 -27.08
N LEU A 230 -30.90 23.41 -28.37
CA LEU A 230 -29.68 22.85 -28.97
C LEU A 230 -28.41 23.47 -28.38
N GLY A 231 -28.42 24.78 -28.15
CA GLY A 231 -27.33 25.48 -27.47
C GLY A 231 -27.10 24.95 -26.05
N ASP A 232 -28.16 24.79 -25.27
CA ASP A 232 -28.13 24.29 -23.92
C ASP A 232 -27.54 22.86 -23.85
N VAL A 233 -28.07 21.94 -24.64
CA VAL A 233 -27.60 20.56 -24.69
C VAL A 233 -26.19 20.45 -25.24
N SER A 234 -25.84 21.27 -26.25
CA SER A 234 -24.48 21.30 -26.82
C SER A 234 -23.42 21.78 -25.83
N THR A 235 -23.82 22.53 -24.81
CA THR A 235 -22.93 22.96 -23.71
C THR A 235 -22.83 21.89 -22.60
N GLN A 236 -23.91 21.13 -22.35
CA GLN A 236 -23.91 20.09 -21.32
C GLN A 236 -23.16 18.84 -21.75
N LEU A 237 -23.30 18.40 -22.99
CA LEU A 237 -22.69 17.18 -23.52
C LEU A 237 -21.15 17.13 -23.34
N PRO A 238 -20.36 18.16 -23.67
CA PRO A 238 -18.92 18.17 -23.39
C PRO A 238 -18.59 18.09 -21.91
N ASN A 239 -19.38 18.75 -21.04
CA ASN A 239 -19.18 18.72 -19.59
C ASN A 239 -19.38 17.31 -19.03
N ASP A 240 -20.39 16.59 -19.50
CA ASP A 240 -20.65 15.21 -19.09
C ASP A 240 -19.58 14.24 -19.63
N GLN A 241 -19.07 14.49 -20.84
CA GLN A 241 -17.93 13.73 -21.39
C GLN A 241 -16.66 13.95 -20.57
N ILE A 242 -16.35 15.19 -20.17
CA ILE A 242 -15.22 15.51 -19.29
C ILE A 242 -15.42 14.87 -17.92
N ALA A 243 -16.63 14.91 -17.36
CA ALA A 243 -16.94 14.25 -16.09
C ALA A 243 -16.74 12.74 -16.18
N LEU A 244 -17.17 12.11 -17.28
CA LEU A 244 -16.96 10.67 -17.51
C LEU A 244 -15.47 10.31 -17.61
N ALA A 245 -14.68 11.11 -18.34
CA ALA A 245 -13.23 10.94 -18.40
C ALA A 245 -12.57 11.09 -17.03
N GLY A 246 -13.04 12.03 -16.21
CA GLY A 246 -12.59 12.21 -14.83
C GLY A 246 -12.87 11.01 -13.93
N VAL A 247 -14.06 10.38 -14.09
CA VAL A 247 -14.40 9.15 -13.36
C VAL A 247 -13.41 8.03 -13.71
N ASP A 248 -13.09 7.87 -14.97
CA ASP A 248 -12.20 6.79 -15.42
C ASP A 248 -10.73 7.03 -15.03
N ALA A 249 -10.25 8.26 -15.11
CA ALA A 249 -8.84 8.59 -14.90
C ALA A 249 -8.47 8.88 -13.42
N ILE A 250 -9.38 9.49 -12.66
CA ILE A 250 -9.07 10.06 -11.35
C ILE A 250 -9.87 9.41 -10.22
N GLU A 251 -11.17 9.18 -10.43
CA GLU A 251 -12.05 8.68 -9.38
C GLU A 251 -11.97 7.16 -9.20
N SER A 252 -11.55 6.41 -10.21
CA SER A 252 -11.49 4.95 -10.13
C SER A 252 -10.27 4.47 -9.36
N ALA A 253 -10.50 3.52 -8.45
CA ALA A 253 -9.41 2.82 -7.78
C ALA A 253 -8.64 1.94 -8.79
N GLN A 254 -7.32 1.97 -8.71
CA GLN A 254 -6.43 1.29 -9.65
C GLN A 254 -5.25 0.64 -8.94
N MET A 255 -4.77 -0.46 -9.49
CA MET A 255 -3.52 -1.07 -9.04
C MET A 255 -2.35 -0.27 -9.61
N ILE A 256 -1.51 0.32 -8.72
CA ILE A 256 -0.30 1.05 -9.11
C ILE A 256 0.86 0.08 -9.31
N SER A 257 0.93 -0.95 -8.47
CA SER A 257 1.97 -1.96 -8.49
C SER A 257 1.36 -3.32 -8.27
N ASP A 258 1.60 -4.22 -9.21
CA ASP A 258 1.19 -5.62 -9.11
C ASP A 258 1.84 -6.30 -7.90
N ALA A 259 1.17 -7.33 -7.39
CA ALA A 259 1.69 -8.13 -6.30
C ALA A 259 2.98 -8.85 -6.72
N GLN A 260 4.12 -8.34 -6.29
CA GLN A 260 5.41 -8.98 -6.53
C GLN A 260 5.80 -9.83 -5.31
N GLY A 261 5.71 -11.14 -5.46
CA GLY A 261 6.20 -12.05 -4.44
C GLY A 261 7.73 -12.04 -4.38
N ARG A 262 8.30 -11.82 -3.20
CA ARG A 262 9.72 -11.86 -2.92
C ARG A 262 10.01 -12.92 -1.88
N GLN A 263 10.97 -13.80 -2.11
CA GLN A 263 11.50 -14.59 -1.01
C GLN A 263 12.39 -13.70 -0.16
N VAL A 264 12.07 -13.59 1.12
CA VAL A 264 12.94 -12.90 2.07
C VAL A 264 14.10 -13.84 2.34
N SER A 265 15.11 -13.73 1.48
CA SER A 265 16.34 -14.48 1.65
C SER A 265 16.97 -14.09 2.99
N ALA A 266 17.49 -15.10 3.67
CA ALA A 266 18.09 -15.07 4.99
C ALA A 266 19.32 -14.12 5.17
N VAL A 267 19.34 -12.95 4.56
CA VAL A 267 20.42 -11.94 4.72
C VAL A 267 20.56 -11.53 6.19
N ARG A 268 19.49 -11.55 6.98
CA ARG A 268 19.57 -11.41 8.44
C ARG A 268 20.34 -12.54 9.15
N ARG A 269 20.70 -13.63 8.44
CA ARG A 269 21.42 -14.77 9.03
C ARG A 269 22.85 -14.40 9.42
N ARG A 270 23.56 -13.60 8.63
CA ARG A 270 24.99 -13.30 8.89
C ARG A 270 25.21 -12.51 10.18
N SER A 271 24.39 -11.51 10.47
CA SER A 271 24.51 -10.70 11.69
C SER A 271 24.27 -11.51 12.96
N THR A 272 23.35 -12.49 12.96
CA THR A 272 23.06 -13.30 14.15
C THR A 272 24.21 -14.26 14.50
N PHE A 273 24.92 -14.80 13.49
CA PHE A 273 26.11 -15.65 13.74
C PHE A 273 27.27 -14.82 14.29
N VAL A 274 27.47 -13.60 13.79
CA VAL A 274 28.51 -12.68 14.30
C VAL A 274 28.23 -12.32 15.75
N VAL A 275 26.98 -11.97 16.08
CA VAL A 275 26.60 -11.65 17.47
C VAL A 275 26.76 -12.86 18.39
N ALA A 276 26.35 -14.05 17.96
CA ALA A 276 26.51 -15.28 18.76
C ALA A 276 27.96 -15.64 18.99
N ALA A 277 28.82 -15.50 17.97
CA ALA A 277 30.26 -15.70 18.09
C ALA A 277 30.87 -14.70 19.09
N PHE A 278 30.45 -13.44 19.04
CA PHE A 278 30.94 -12.41 19.94
C PHE A 278 30.53 -12.66 21.40
N ILE A 279 29.27 -13.05 21.62
CA ILE A 279 28.80 -13.44 22.97
C ILE A 279 29.56 -14.68 23.49
N GLY A 280 29.72 -15.72 22.64
CA GLY A 280 30.48 -16.92 22.97
C GLY A 280 31.94 -16.60 23.33
N PHE A 281 32.57 -15.65 22.65
CA PHE A 281 33.91 -15.16 22.92
C PHE A 281 34.00 -14.48 24.31
N ILE A 282 33.08 -13.56 24.63
CA ILE A 282 33.07 -12.87 25.94
C ILE A 282 32.89 -13.87 27.07
N VAL A 283 31.93 -14.79 26.96
CA VAL A 283 31.66 -15.82 27.95
C VAL A 283 32.86 -16.76 28.08
N GLY A 284 33.50 -17.14 26.99
CA GLY A 284 34.67 -18.00 26.97
C GLY A 284 35.88 -17.38 27.65
N VAL A 285 36.11 -16.08 27.43
CA VAL A 285 37.18 -15.34 28.14
C VAL A 285 36.91 -15.28 29.64
N GLY A 286 35.67 -14.98 30.05
CA GLY A 286 35.28 -14.95 31.47
C GLY A 286 35.50 -16.30 32.16
N LEU A 287 35.07 -17.41 31.51
CA LEU A 287 35.24 -18.78 32.03
C LEU A 287 36.72 -19.17 32.10
N ALA A 288 37.55 -18.79 31.14
CA ALA A 288 38.98 -19.08 31.15
C ALA A 288 39.71 -18.40 32.33
N LEU A 289 39.33 -17.16 32.65
CA LEU A 289 39.89 -16.41 33.80
C LEU A 289 39.40 -16.99 35.14
N LEU A 290 38.12 -17.31 35.26
CA LEU A 290 37.52 -17.93 36.46
C LEU A 290 38.17 -19.28 36.78
N TRP A 291 38.38 -20.12 35.77
CA TRP A 291 38.98 -21.42 35.90
C TRP A 291 40.43 -21.33 36.42
N ASP A 292 41.18 -20.35 35.95
CA ASP A 292 42.57 -20.14 36.40
C ASP A 292 42.63 -19.71 37.87
N GLU A 293 41.68 -18.88 38.30
CA GLU A 293 41.59 -18.44 39.71
C GLU A 293 41.18 -19.59 40.65
N LEU A 294 40.21 -20.42 40.23
CA LEU A 294 39.77 -21.59 40.99
C LEU A 294 40.90 -22.61 41.14
N ARG A 295 41.71 -22.81 40.13
CA ARG A 295 42.86 -23.71 40.17
C ARG A 295 44.00 -23.19 41.06
N ALA A 296 44.25 -21.86 41.05
CA ALA A 296 45.19 -21.23 41.92
C ALA A 296 44.82 -21.38 43.40
N ARG A 297 43.55 -21.24 43.73
CA ARG A 297 43.03 -21.44 45.10
C ARG A 297 43.15 -22.90 45.59
N ARG A 298 42.92 -23.89 44.68
CA ARG A 298 43.08 -25.33 45.03
C ARG A 298 44.55 -25.73 45.24
N GLY A 299 45.48 -25.10 44.51
CA GLY A 299 46.91 -25.33 44.68
C GLY A 299 47.49 -24.75 45.97
N ALA A 300 46.91 -23.62 46.46
CA ALA A 300 47.35 -22.99 47.71
C ALA A 300 46.88 -23.72 48.99
N GLY A 301 45.74 -24.48 48.94
CA GLY A 301 45.23 -25.25 50.07
C GLY A 301 45.90 -26.60 50.27
N GLY A 302 46.68 -27.12 49.30
CA GLY A 302 47.36 -28.40 49.39
C GLY A 302 48.80 -28.34 49.93
N ALA A 303 49.33 -27.12 50.23
CA ALA A 303 50.69 -26.93 50.79
C ALA A 303 50.72 -26.67 52.30
N ALA A 304 49.54 -26.79 52.97
CA ALA A 304 49.40 -26.53 54.41
C ALA A 304 48.90 -27.77 55.21
N ALA A 305 49.00 -28.98 54.61
CA ALA A 305 48.71 -30.24 55.34
C ALA A 305 49.95 -31.15 55.46
#